data_87bf8d46c8145ee52dbf90472bbb42de
#
_entry.id   87bf8d46c8145ee52dbf90472bbb42de
#
_cell.length_a   1.000
_cell.length_b   1.000
_cell.length_c   1.000
_cell.angle_alpha   90.00
_cell.angle_beta   90.00
_cell.angle_gamma   90.00
#
_symmetry.space_group_name_H-M   'P 1'
#
loop_
_entity.id
_entity.type
_entity.pdbx_description
1 polymer ?
#
loop_
_entity_poly.entity_id
_entity_poly.type
_entity_poly.pdbx_seq_one_letter_code
_entity_poly.pdbx_strand_id
1 'polypeptide(L)'
;MPVYVEIAGRASPLRFTLRGALRLLDLTGQTPMELLAPGLRNTALLLYAALCDGCPHVTLSQAAALCAAAARERDALSRLLSALALALAESGLDQTRLDRDTLRRLLRAARRAGYPQPLALLDATYCELCEALEDFLGCRGAAPGAPMTDRQMQGVMRALAERSKHDHP
;
A
#
# COMPACT_ATOMS: atom_id res chain seq x y z
N MET A 1 -5.44 -0.84 13.64
CA MET A 1 -6.35 0.34 13.81
C MET A 1 -5.94 1.40 12.80
N PRO A 2 -6.86 2.06 12.09
CA PRO A 2 -6.45 3.08 11.13
C PRO A 2 -5.77 4.26 11.84
N VAL A 3 -4.63 4.67 11.31
CA VAL A 3 -3.87 5.84 11.78
C VAL A 3 -4.51 7.09 11.17
N TYR A 4 -4.75 8.10 11.98
CA TYR A 4 -5.35 9.36 11.52
C TYR A 4 -4.37 10.51 11.67
N VAL A 5 -4.43 11.43 10.73
CA VAL A 5 -3.76 12.74 10.82
C VAL A 5 -4.81 13.83 10.68
N GLU A 6 -4.65 14.91 11.42
CA GLU A 6 -5.50 16.09 11.28
C GLU A 6 -5.01 16.96 10.13
N ILE A 7 -5.87 17.18 9.13
CA ILE A 7 -5.59 18.01 7.96
C ILE A 7 -6.69 19.07 7.85
N ALA A 8 -6.35 20.32 7.97
CA ALA A 8 -7.29 21.44 7.90
C ALA A 8 -8.51 21.26 8.82
N GLY A 9 -8.29 20.80 10.06
CA GLY A 9 -9.34 20.58 11.06
C GLY A 9 -10.20 19.33 10.82
N ARG A 10 -9.78 18.44 9.91
CA ARG A 10 -10.46 17.15 9.66
C ARG A 10 -9.51 15.99 9.89
N ALA A 11 -9.96 15.00 10.65
CA ALA A 11 -9.24 13.75 10.81
C ALA A 11 -9.29 12.97 9.49
N SER A 12 -8.13 12.78 8.85
CA SER A 12 -7.99 12.03 7.61
C SER A 12 -7.23 10.73 7.89
N PRO A 13 -7.75 9.57 7.45
CA PRO A 13 -7.05 8.30 7.64
C PRO A 13 -5.80 8.26 6.78
N LEU A 14 -4.71 7.80 7.37
CA LEU A 14 -3.50 7.45 6.64
C LEU A 14 -3.56 5.97 6.27
N ARG A 15 -3.56 5.68 4.98
CA ARG A 15 -3.64 4.30 4.48
C ARG A 15 -2.76 4.15 3.25
N PHE A 16 -1.83 3.22 3.29
CA PHE A 16 -1.02 2.90 2.12
C PHE A 16 -1.65 1.77 1.33
N THR A 17 -2.34 2.13 0.26
CA THR A 17 -2.86 1.18 -0.72
C THR A 17 -1.79 0.84 -1.75
N LEU A 18 -1.99 -0.25 -2.48
CA LEU A 18 -1.11 -0.62 -3.59
C LEU A 18 -1.09 0.45 -4.68
N ARG A 19 -2.19 1.15 -4.89
CA ARG A 19 -2.28 2.31 -5.81
C ARG A 19 -1.39 3.45 -5.33
N GLY A 20 -1.42 3.78 -4.04
CA GLY A 20 -0.54 4.80 -3.44
C GLY A 20 0.93 4.44 -3.57
N ALA A 21 1.29 3.18 -3.28
CA ALA A 21 2.65 2.67 -3.43
C ALA A 21 3.15 2.72 -4.88
N LEU A 22 2.30 2.34 -5.85
CA LEU A 22 2.64 2.45 -7.28
C LEU A 22 2.86 3.88 -7.73
N ARG A 23 2.04 4.83 -7.25
CA ARG A 23 2.23 6.25 -7.55
C ARG A 23 3.57 6.77 -7.04
N LEU A 24 4.01 6.34 -5.84
CA LEU A 24 5.35 6.68 -5.34
C LEU A 24 6.45 6.13 -6.22
N LEU A 25 6.36 4.85 -6.60
CA LEU A 25 7.30 4.22 -7.52
C LEU A 25 7.35 4.93 -8.88
N ASP A 26 6.21 5.35 -9.42
CA ASP A 26 6.13 6.08 -10.69
C ASP A 26 6.76 7.49 -10.60
N LEU A 27 6.61 8.18 -9.46
CA LEU A 27 7.11 9.53 -9.24
C LEU A 27 8.60 9.58 -8.87
N THR A 28 9.09 8.57 -8.16
CA THR A 28 10.42 8.62 -7.52
C THR A 28 11.34 7.48 -7.89
N GLY A 29 10.81 6.37 -8.41
CA GLY A 29 11.53 5.12 -8.57
C GLY A 29 11.83 4.40 -7.24
N GLN A 30 11.32 4.91 -6.10
CA GLN A 30 11.60 4.41 -4.76
C GLN A 30 10.36 3.79 -4.13
N THR A 31 10.56 2.78 -3.30
CA THR A 31 9.50 2.18 -2.50
C THR A 31 9.13 3.09 -1.31
N PRO A 32 7.93 2.92 -0.70
CA PRO A 32 7.57 3.66 0.50
C PRO A 32 8.58 3.52 1.64
N MET A 33 9.19 2.34 1.80
CA MET A 33 10.21 2.08 2.82
C MET A 33 11.48 2.92 2.61
N GLU A 34 11.94 3.04 1.37
CA GLU A 34 13.13 3.84 1.04
C GLU A 34 12.90 5.33 1.30
N LEU A 35 11.64 5.78 1.27
CA LEU A 35 11.25 7.16 1.54
C LEU A 35 11.04 7.47 3.03
N LEU A 36 11.10 6.48 3.93
CA LEU A 36 10.99 6.73 5.38
C LEU A 36 12.19 7.48 5.98
N ALA A 37 13.22 7.75 5.18
CA ALA A 37 14.33 8.60 5.61
C ALA A 37 13.83 10.02 5.97
N PRO A 38 14.34 10.63 7.08
CA PRO A 38 13.94 11.95 7.51
C PRO A 38 14.15 12.99 6.40
N GLY A 39 13.15 13.83 6.16
CA GLY A 39 13.23 14.91 5.17
C GLY A 39 11.86 15.39 4.73
N LEU A 40 11.70 16.70 4.58
CA LEU A 40 10.43 17.33 4.22
C LEU A 40 9.84 16.76 2.91
N ARG A 41 10.70 16.57 1.90
CA ARG A 41 10.31 16.04 0.59
C ARG A 41 9.79 14.60 0.71
N ASN A 42 10.53 13.75 1.41
CA ASN A 42 10.14 12.34 1.58
C ASN A 42 8.84 12.22 2.39
N THR A 43 8.72 12.98 3.48
CA THR A 43 7.49 13.03 4.28
C THR A 43 6.29 13.49 3.45
N ALA A 44 6.46 14.49 2.58
CA ALA A 44 5.40 14.98 1.70
C ALA A 44 4.97 13.92 0.65
N LEU A 45 5.92 13.19 0.08
CA LEU A 45 5.65 12.10 -0.85
C LEU A 45 4.89 10.95 -0.17
N LEU A 46 5.32 10.54 1.02
CA LEU A 46 4.64 9.52 1.81
C LEU A 46 3.23 9.96 2.21
N LEU A 47 3.07 11.21 2.68
CA LEU A 47 1.77 11.76 3.04
C LEU A 47 0.83 11.79 1.83
N TYR A 48 1.32 12.24 0.68
CA TYR A 48 0.55 12.23 -0.57
C TYR A 48 0.04 10.83 -0.89
N ALA A 49 0.90 9.82 -0.84
CA ALA A 49 0.51 8.44 -1.15
C ALA A 49 -0.49 7.86 -0.15
N ALA A 50 -0.29 8.14 1.16
CA ALA A 50 -1.18 7.67 2.22
C ALA A 50 -2.57 8.31 2.19
N LEU A 51 -2.70 9.52 1.62
CA LEU A 51 -3.97 10.24 1.50
C LEU A 51 -4.72 9.96 0.20
N CYS A 52 -4.09 9.38 -0.81
CA CYS A 52 -4.68 9.17 -2.14
C CYS A 52 -6.01 8.39 -2.12
N ASP A 53 -6.21 7.52 -1.14
CA ASP A 53 -7.42 6.70 -1.01
C ASP A 53 -8.56 7.50 -0.36
N GLY A 54 -8.30 8.10 0.80
CA GLY A 54 -9.30 8.87 1.55
C GLY A 54 -9.57 10.29 1.01
N CYS A 55 -8.61 10.83 0.25
CA CYS A 55 -8.67 12.18 -0.31
C CYS A 55 -8.19 12.19 -1.78
N PRO A 56 -9.00 11.68 -2.73
CA PRO A 56 -8.57 11.50 -4.13
C PRO A 56 -8.19 12.79 -4.86
N HIS A 57 -8.60 13.94 -4.34
CA HIS A 57 -8.28 15.26 -4.88
C HIS A 57 -7.02 15.90 -4.29
N VAL A 58 -6.39 15.25 -3.30
CA VAL A 58 -5.15 15.77 -2.73
C VAL A 58 -4.04 15.77 -3.77
N THR A 59 -3.33 16.88 -3.87
CA THR A 59 -2.17 17.04 -4.74
C THR A 59 -0.88 16.91 -3.95
N LEU A 60 0.23 16.58 -4.63
CA LEU A 60 1.55 16.56 -4.00
C LEU A 60 1.92 17.93 -3.44
N SER A 61 1.53 19.01 -4.11
CA SER A 61 1.75 20.39 -3.63
C SER A 61 1.03 20.66 -2.32
N GLN A 62 -0.20 20.18 -2.16
CA GLN A 62 -0.96 20.29 -0.91
C GLN A 62 -0.31 19.46 0.22
N ALA A 63 0.10 18.23 -0.07
CA ALA A 63 0.83 17.41 0.90
C ALA A 63 2.15 18.08 1.33
N ALA A 64 2.88 18.68 0.39
CA ALA A 64 4.10 19.42 0.69
C ALA A 64 3.83 20.67 1.57
N ALA A 65 2.75 21.41 1.30
CA ALA A 65 2.34 22.56 2.10
C ALA A 65 1.97 22.16 3.54
N LEU A 66 1.28 21.02 3.72
CA LEU A 66 0.96 20.46 5.03
C LEU A 66 2.21 20.07 5.82
N CYS A 67 3.17 19.40 5.16
CA CYS A 67 4.45 19.07 5.78
C CYS A 67 5.26 20.31 6.14
N ALA A 68 5.25 21.36 5.28
CA ALA A 68 5.91 22.63 5.56
C ALA A 68 5.25 23.37 6.73
N ALA A 69 3.93 23.30 6.88
CA ALA A 69 3.23 23.82 8.05
C ALA A 69 3.61 23.06 9.33
N ALA A 70 3.59 21.73 9.28
CA ALA A 70 4.00 20.87 10.39
C ALA A 70 5.46 21.11 10.80
N ALA A 71 6.36 21.40 9.86
CA ALA A 71 7.77 21.68 10.15
C ALA A 71 8.01 23.00 10.95
N ARG A 72 7.01 23.87 11.03
CA ARG A 72 7.06 25.09 11.84
C ARG A 72 6.70 24.84 13.31
N GLU A 73 6.06 23.75 13.60
CA GLU A 73 5.68 23.33 14.94
C GLU A 73 6.71 22.34 15.50
N ARG A 74 7.06 22.52 16.77
CA ARG A 74 7.99 21.64 17.45
C ARG A 74 7.46 20.19 17.40
N ASP A 75 8.27 19.26 16.94
CA ASP A 75 8.00 17.82 16.89
C ASP A 75 6.81 17.37 16.02
N ALA A 76 6.07 18.28 15.36
CA ALA A 76 4.92 17.91 14.54
C ALA A 76 5.34 17.11 13.30
N LEU A 77 6.45 17.46 12.65
CA LEU A 77 6.97 16.71 11.51
C LEU A 77 7.43 15.30 11.92
N SER A 78 8.06 15.17 13.10
CA SER A 78 8.48 13.86 13.64
C SER A 78 7.28 12.97 13.99
N ARG A 79 6.24 13.57 14.58
CA ARG A 79 4.98 12.87 14.86
C ARG A 79 4.30 12.41 13.57
N LEU A 80 4.28 13.26 12.54
CA LEU A 80 3.73 12.91 11.23
C LEU A 80 4.51 11.76 10.59
N LEU A 81 5.84 11.81 10.62
CA LEU A 81 6.68 10.73 10.08
C LEU A 81 6.45 9.41 10.84
N SER A 82 6.33 9.45 12.16
CA SER A 82 6.01 8.29 13.00
C SER A 82 4.62 7.72 12.66
N ALA A 83 3.63 8.57 12.43
CA ALA A 83 2.29 8.16 12.02
C ALA A 83 2.30 7.51 10.62
N LEU A 84 3.07 8.04 9.69
CA LEU A 84 3.27 7.46 8.36
C LEU A 84 3.98 6.10 8.43
N ALA A 85 5.02 5.97 9.27
CA ALA A 85 5.72 4.70 9.48
C ALA A 85 4.78 3.63 10.06
N LEU A 86 3.93 4.00 11.03
CA LEU A 86 2.93 3.10 11.59
C LEU A 86 1.89 2.68 10.55
N ALA A 87 1.36 3.62 9.77
CA ALA A 87 0.41 3.33 8.70
C ALA A 87 1.02 2.40 7.62
N LEU A 88 2.32 2.58 7.34
CA LEU A 88 3.05 1.71 6.41
C LEU A 88 3.18 0.29 6.95
N ALA A 89 3.52 0.13 8.23
CA ALA A 89 3.59 -1.16 8.91
C ALA A 89 2.21 -1.85 8.94
N GLU A 90 1.14 -1.14 9.28
CA GLU A 90 -0.23 -1.68 9.25
C GLU A 90 -0.67 -2.12 7.84
N SER A 91 -0.13 -1.53 6.79
CA SER A 91 -0.42 -1.93 5.41
C SER A 91 0.36 -3.17 4.94
N GLY A 92 1.37 -3.59 5.68
CA GLY A 92 2.29 -4.69 5.34
C GLY A 92 3.34 -4.34 4.28
N LEU A 93 3.44 -3.07 3.87
CA LEU A 93 4.40 -2.63 2.87
C LEU A 93 5.81 -2.38 3.44
N ASP A 94 5.97 -2.40 4.75
CA ASP A 94 7.25 -2.30 5.45
C ASP A 94 8.11 -3.57 5.32
N GLN A 95 7.47 -4.72 5.10
CA GLN A 95 8.12 -6.04 5.04
C GLN A 95 8.23 -6.62 3.64
N THR A 96 7.73 -5.91 2.63
CA THR A 96 7.68 -6.42 1.26
C THR A 96 8.51 -5.57 0.29
N ARG A 97 9.21 -6.25 -0.61
CA ARG A 97 9.84 -5.63 -1.78
C ARG A 97 8.88 -5.66 -2.97
N LEU A 98 7.69 -5.12 -2.77
CA LEU A 98 6.69 -5.07 -3.83
C LEU A 98 7.16 -4.12 -4.94
N ASP A 99 7.73 -4.68 -6.00
CA ASP A 99 8.03 -3.95 -7.23
C ASP A 99 6.83 -3.94 -8.19
N ARG A 100 6.91 -3.05 -9.18
CA ARG A 100 5.86 -2.87 -10.18
C ARG A 100 5.60 -4.13 -11.00
N ASP A 101 6.63 -4.89 -11.32
CA ASP A 101 6.52 -6.07 -12.17
C ASP A 101 5.91 -7.25 -11.40
N THR A 102 6.27 -7.39 -10.14
CA THR A 102 5.65 -8.38 -9.24
C THR A 102 4.16 -8.12 -9.09
N LEU A 103 3.76 -6.85 -8.84
CA LEU A 103 2.35 -6.50 -8.73
C LEU A 103 1.59 -6.71 -10.05
N ARG A 104 2.17 -6.34 -11.18
CA ARG A 104 1.57 -6.59 -12.51
C ARG A 104 1.37 -8.08 -12.77
N ARG A 105 2.37 -8.90 -12.44
CA ARG A 105 2.26 -10.37 -12.59
C ARG A 105 1.15 -10.92 -11.71
N LEU A 106 1.05 -10.47 -10.47
CA LEU A 106 0.01 -10.88 -9.53
C LEU A 106 -1.39 -10.52 -10.04
N LEU A 107 -1.61 -9.27 -10.46
CA LEU A 107 -2.90 -8.84 -11.00
C LEU A 107 -3.29 -9.60 -12.29
N ARG A 108 -2.33 -9.89 -13.16
CA ARG A 108 -2.56 -10.72 -14.36
C ARG A 108 -2.93 -12.16 -13.98
N ALA A 109 -2.23 -12.73 -12.99
CA ALA A 109 -2.52 -14.08 -12.51
C ALA A 109 -3.90 -14.16 -11.86
N ALA A 110 -4.26 -13.20 -11.01
CA ALA A 110 -5.58 -13.10 -10.39
C ALA A 110 -6.69 -13.00 -11.46
N ARG A 111 -6.49 -12.16 -12.50
CA ARG A 111 -7.44 -12.04 -13.62
C ARG A 111 -7.60 -13.36 -14.38
N ARG A 112 -6.50 -14.06 -14.69
CA ARG A 112 -6.54 -15.35 -15.40
C ARG A 112 -7.20 -16.45 -14.58
N ALA A 113 -7.05 -16.39 -13.27
CA ALA A 113 -7.69 -17.31 -12.33
C ALA A 113 -9.17 -16.97 -12.04
N GLY A 114 -9.77 -16.00 -12.76
CA GLY A 114 -11.17 -15.66 -12.60
C GLY A 114 -11.49 -14.79 -11.38
N TYR A 115 -10.50 -14.08 -10.80
CA TYR A 115 -10.80 -13.13 -9.70
C TYR A 115 -11.77 -12.05 -10.21
N PRO A 116 -12.90 -11.78 -9.50
CA PRO A 116 -14.00 -10.99 -10.07
C PRO A 116 -13.63 -9.54 -10.42
N GLN A 117 -12.80 -8.90 -9.57
CA GLN A 117 -12.44 -7.49 -9.71
C GLN A 117 -10.93 -7.25 -9.44
N PRO A 118 -10.05 -7.73 -10.32
CA PRO A 118 -8.61 -7.67 -10.06
C PRO A 118 -8.06 -6.23 -9.92
N LEU A 119 -8.72 -5.24 -10.51
CA LEU A 119 -8.31 -3.83 -10.39
C LEU A 119 -8.68 -3.21 -9.03
N ALA A 120 -9.73 -3.73 -8.36
CA ALA A 120 -10.08 -3.29 -7.02
C ALA A 120 -9.00 -3.66 -5.99
N LEU A 121 -8.18 -4.67 -6.28
CA LEU A 121 -7.02 -5.01 -5.45
C LEU A 121 -5.98 -3.87 -5.36
N LEU A 122 -5.98 -2.92 -6.29
CA LEU A 122 -5.12 -1.74 -6.21
C LEU A 122 -5.51 -0.78 -5.09
N ASP A 123 -6.78 -0.77 -4.70
CA ASP A 123 -7.32 0.08 -3.62
C ASP A 123 -7.22 -0.61 -2.24
N ALA A 124 -6.73 -1.84 -2.22
CA ALA A 124 -6.40 -2.59 -1.02
C ALA A 124 -5.00 -2.25 -0.49
N THR A 125 -4.79 -2.45 0.80
CA THR A 125 -3.45 -2.55 1.38
C THR A 125 -2.81 -3.88 0.96
N TYR A 126 -1.50 -4.04 1.20
CA TYR A 126 -0.85 -5.31 0.89
C TYR A 126 -1.39 -6.48 1.74
N CYS A 127 -1.70 -6.23 3.01
CA CYS A 127 -2.33 -7.24 3.87
C CYS A 127 -3.70 -7.67 3.35
N GLU A 128 -4.57 -6.72 3.00
CA GLU A 128 -5.90 -7.00 2.44
C GLU A 128 -5.83 -7.73 1.09
N LEU A 129 -4.83 -7.40 0.24
CA LEU A 129 -4.57 -8.14 -0.98
C LEU A 129 -4.27 -9.61 -0.67
N CYS A 130 -3.40 -9.86 0.31
CA CYS A 130 -3.03 -11.21 0.71
C CYS A 130 -4.24 -12.01 1.18
N GLU A 131 -5.03 -11.43 2.09
CA GLU A 131 -6.26 -12.04 2.60
C GLU A 131 -7.27 -12.33 1.48
N ALA A 132 -7.51 -11.38 0.58
CA ALA A 132 -8.45 -11.54 -0.53
C ALA A 132 -8.02 -12.67 -1.49
N LEU A 133 -6.73 -12.83 -1.74
CA LEU A 133 -6.22 -13.90 -2.60
C LEU A 133 -6.24 -15.26 -1.90
N GLU A 134 -5.93 -15.31 -0.60
CA GLU A 134 -6.04 -16.53 0.20
C GLU A 134 -7.48 -17.03 0.28
N ASP A 135 -8.43 -16.13 0.54
CA ASP A 135 -9.86 -16.44 0.57
C ASP A 135 -10.35 -16.95 -0.80
N PHE A 136 -9.94 -16.29 -1.88
CA PHE A 136 -10.29 -16.69 -3.24
C PHE A 136 -9.76 -18.08 -3.61
N LEU A 137 -8.56 -18.41 -3.15
CA LEU A 137 -7.92 -19.71 -3.40
C LEU A 137 -8.37 -20.81 -2.42
N GLY A 138 -9.08 -20.45 -1.36
CA GLY A 138 -9.43 -21.36 -0.27
C GLY A 138 -8.22 -21.84 0.55
N CYS A 139 -7.10 -21.12 0.45
CA CYS A 139 -5.87 -21.43 1.17
C CYS A 139 -5.79 -20.50 2.39
N ARG A 140 -5.92 -21.04 3.59
CA ARG A 140 -5.64 -20.32 4.84
C ARG A 140 -4.22 -20.64 5.27
N GLY A 141 -3.29 -19.71 5.10
CA GLY A 141 -1.87 -19.93 5.41
C GLY A 141 -1.23 -18.89 6.34
N ALA A 142 -1.79 -17.69 6.46
CA ALA A 142 -1.26 -16.65 7.34
C ALA A 142 -2.23 -16.30 8.46
N ALA A 143 -1.71 -15.76 9.56
CA ALA A 143 -2.56 -15.14 10.59
C ALA A 143 -3.26 -13.90 9.98
N PRO A 144 -4.54 -13.64 10.30
CA PRO A 144 -5.25 -12.47 9.80
C PRO A 144 -4.45 -11.18 10.04
N GLY A 145 -4.29 -10.36 9.01
CA GLY A 145 -3.58 -9.09 9.07
C GLY A 145 -2.05 -9.19 9.00
N ALA A 146 -1.47 -10.38 8.77
CA ALA A 146 -0.04 -10.53 8.58
C ALA A 146 0.31 -10.44 7.08
N PRO A 147 1.37 -9.69 6.70
CA PRO A 147 1.85 -9.66 5.33
C PRO A 147 2.40 -11.03 4.92
N MET A 148 2.14 -11.42 3.68
CA MET A 148 2.74 -12.64 3.13
C MET A 148 4.26 -12.50 3.01
N THR A 149 4.96 -13.56 3.38
CA THR A 149 6.38 -13.72 3.03
C THR A 149 6.53 -13.95 1.53
N ASP A 150 7.72 -13.70 0.97
CA ASP A 150 8.02 -13.96 -0.44
C ASP A 150 7.70 -15.40 -0.84
N ARG A 151 7.94 -16.36 0.05
CA ARG A 151 7.62 -17.79 -0.16
C ARG A 151 6.11 -18.03 -0.27
N GLN A 152 5.33 -17.40 0.58
CA GLN A 152 3.85 -17.48 0.54
C GLN A 152 3.32 -16.82 -0.74
N MET A 153 3.85 -15.66 -1.12
CA MET A 153 3.49 -14.99 -2.38
C MET A 153 3.78 -15.88 -3.59
N GLN A 154 4.93 -16.55 -3.63
CA GLN A 154 5.24 -17.52 -4.68
C GLN A 154 4.26 -18.71 -4.69
N GLY A 155 3.83 -19.17 -3.52
CA GLY A 155 2.79 -20.20 -3.38
C GLY A 155 1.45 -19.74 -3.97
N VAL A 156 1.00 -18.54 -3.63
CA VAL A 156 -0.21 -17.92 -4.18
C VAL A 156 -0.12 -17.77 -5.71
N MET A 157 1.00 -17.28 -6.23
CA MET A 157 1.22 -17.15 -7.67
C MET A 157 1.14 -18.50 -8.39
N ARG A 158 1.66 -19.57 -7.79
CA ARG A 158 1.58 -20.93 -8.33
C ARG A 158 0.13 -21.44 -8.32
N ALA A 159 -0.58 -21.29 -7.19
CA ALA A 159 -1.98 -21.69 -7.06
C ALA A 159 -2.90 -20.95 -8.04
N LEU A 160 -2.69 -19.64 -8.24
CA LEU A 160 -3.41 -18.86 -9.26
C LEU A 160 -3.13 -19.39 -10.69
N ALA A 161 -1.88 -19.75 -10.98
CA ALA A 161 -1.52 -20.31 -12.28
C ALA A 161 -2.12 -21.70 -12.53
N GLU A 162 -2.21 -22.54 -11.51
CA GLU A 162 -2.85 -23.86 -11.58
C GLU A 162 -4.37 -23.72 -11.80
N ARG A 163 -5.03 -22.85 -11.02
CA ARG A 163 -6.47 -22.60 -11.18
C ARG A 163 -6.80 -22.10 -12.59
N SER A 164 -5.99 -21.19 -13.14
CA SER A 164 -6.16 -20.68 -14.52
C SER A 164 -6.12 -21.76 -15.59
N LYS A 165 -5.48 -22.92 -15.34
CA LYS A 165 -5.42 -24.03 -16.29
C LYS A 165 -6.68 -24.91 -16.26
N HIS A 166 -7.39 -24.92 -15.12
CA HIS A 166 -8.60 -25.74 -14.96
C HIS A 166 -9.86 -25.04 -15.45
N ASP A 167 -9.88 -23.69 -15.46
CA ASP A 167 -11.03 -22.90 -15.87
C ASP A 167 -11.09 -22.59 -17.39
N HIS A 168 -10.10 -23.04 -18.16
CA HIS A 168 -10.08 -22.97 -19.63
C HIS A 168 -9.84 -24.39 -20.20
N PRO A 169 -10.94 -25.15 -20.54
CA PRO A 169 -10.82 -26.37 -21.33
C PRO A 169 -10.43 -26.10 -22.77
#